data_794281fe6e520bf9fa2ca2a5b1211d9c
#
_entry.id   794281fe6e520bf9fa2ca2a5b1211d9c
#
_cell.length_a   1.000
_cell.length_b   1.000
_cell.length_c   1.000
_cell.angle_alpha   90.00
_cell.angle_beta   90.00
_cell.angle_gamma   90.00
#
_symmetry.space_group_name_H-M   'P 1'
#
loop_
_entity.id
_entity.type
_entity.pdbx_description
1 polymer ?
#
loop_
_entity_poly.entity_id
_entity_poly.type
_entity_poly.pdbx_seq_one_letter_code
_entity_poly.pdbx_strand_id
1 'polypeptide(L)'
;MKATSFNTGWTCRHLGSSAPGTPVTLPHDAMLAEERSQTSAGGTNTGWFAGYDYLYEKHFTPDAAQAAQCAVLEFEGVYHNAEVHLNGEKIAFCPYGYSDFYADLTGKLLPGRDNVLEVIAHNADQPNSRWYSGAGIYRPVTLWTAPARHILPDGVQVRTLSIDPAEVEVTVQTTASGAVAVAILDGEQTVATAQAESNGKAVLRVQIPNAKLWSPDSPALYRCRTMFGDDCAETTFGVRTLSWGDDGFLLNGKRVILLGACVHHDHGVLGACCYPEAEERKVRLLQKVGYNAVRCAHNPCSKAFLDACDRLGMLVMDEYADMWYIHKTQYDYAGYLPDHWRQDLESLVRKDYSHPSVIMYSIGNEVAETAQPRGIALTKQMTEHMHSLDSTRPVTCGVNIFFNFLSSMGFGVYSDDKAKKEAEAAAKRAAAGK
;
A
#
# COMPACT_ATOMS: atom_id res chain seq x y z
N MET A 1 -3.49 0.59 19.90
CA MET A 1 -2.35 1.53 19.83
C MET A 1 -2.82 2.96 19.57
N LYS A 2 -2.06 3.96 20.01
CA LYS A 2 -2.36 5.39 19.74
C LYS A 2 -1.59 5.83 18.50
N ALA A 3 -2.30 6.31 17.48
CA ALA A 3 -1.72 6.89 16.28
C ALA A 3 -1.38 8.38 16.51
N THR A 4 -0.21 8.79 16.06
CA THR A 4 0.22 10.19 16.05
C THR A 4 0.86 10.50 14.71
N SER A 5 0.37 11.54 14.01
CA SER A 5 0.98 11.99 12.76
C SER A 5 2.45 12.33 12.97
N PHE A 6 3.31 11.79 12.11
CA PHE A 6 4.76 12.03 12.17
C PHE A 6 5.25 12.82 10.95
N ASN A 7 4.35 13.51 10.25
CA ASN A 7 4.55 14.13 8.95
C ASN A 7 5.27 15.48 8.96
N THR A 8 5.36 16.16 10.11
CA THR A 8 5.97 17.50 10.21
C THR A 8 7.40 17.46 10.72
N GLY A 9 8.17 18.52 10.48
CA GLY A 9 9.52 18.69 11.03
C GLY A 9 10.59 17.81 10.36
N TRP A 10 10.42 17.52 9.09
CA TRP A 10 11.41 16.85 8.26
C TRP A 10 12.21 17.85 7.45
N THR A 11 13.43 17.46 7.08
CA THR A 11 14.20 18.08 6.01
C THR A 11 14.51 17.05 4.94
N CYS A 12 14.69 17.50 3.68
CA CYS A 12 15.06 16.66 2.54
C CYS A 12 16.24 17.26 1.80
N ARG A 13 17.20 16.43 1.39
CA ARG A 13 18.33 16.79 0.54
C ARG A 13 18.76 15.60 -0.32
N HIS A 14 19.56 15.85 -1.35
CA HIS A 14 20.24 14.76 -2.05
C HIS A 14 21.19 14.02 -1.11
N LEU A 15 21.21 12.71 -1.19
CA LEU A 15 22.16 11.89 -0.43
C LEU A 15 23.61 12.27 -0.80
N GLY A 16 24.45 12.42 0.20
CA GLY A 16 25.85 12.86 0.01
C GLY A 16 26.05 14.37 -0.19
N SER A 17 24.97 15.15 -0.28
CA SER A 17 25.08 16.62 -0.30
C SER A 17 25.49 17.17 1.06
N SER A 18 26.44 18.12 1.07
CA SER A 18 26.80 18.89 2.26
C SER A 18 25.91 20.12 2.50
N ALA A 19 24.98 20.41 1.58
CA ALA A 19 24.02 21.49 1.76
C ALA A 19 23.01 21.14 2.87
N PRO A 20 22.52 22.15 3.61
CA PRO A 20 21.46 21.91 4.59
C PRO A 20 20.20 21.39 3.88
N GLY A 21 19.49 20.46 4.53
CA GLY A 21 18.23 19.96 4.00
C GLY A 21 17.15 21.04 3.95
N THR A 22 16.34 21.02 2.90
CA THR A 22 15.15 21.88 2.77
C THR A 22 14.04 21.37 3.71
N PRO A 23 13.43 22.24 4.54
CA PRO A 23 12.29 21.84 5.36
C PRO A 23 11.12 21.37 4.51
N VAL A 24 10.56 20.20 4.87
CA VAL A 24 9.42 19.60 4.18
C VAL A 24 8.38 19.08 5.17
N THR A 25 7.15 18.93 4.68
CA THR A 25 6.07 18.25 5.37
C THR A 25 5.61 17.07 4.51
N LEU A 26 5.44 15.90 5.12
CA LEU A 26 4.96 14.70 4.41
C LEU A 26 3.44 14.72 4.24
N PRO A 27 2.93 14.10 3.19
CA PRO A 27 3.65 13.43 2.10
C PRO A 27 4.42 14.41 1.22
N HIS A 28 5.59 13.96 0.72
CA HIS A 28 6.48 14.81 -0.08
C HIS A 28 7.05 14.01 -1.25
N ASP A 29 6.89 14.54 -2.44
CA ASP A 29 7.50 14.03 -3.66
C ASP A 29 8.72 14.89 -4.02
N ALA A 30 9.90 14.38 -3.71
CA ALA A 30 11.17 15.10 -3.90
C ALA A 30 11.48 15.38 -5.37
N MET A 31 10.96 14.53 -6.29
CA MET A 31 11.18 14.69 -7.73
C MET A 31 10.57 15.99 -8.29
N LEU A 32 9.50 16.50 -7.67
CA LEU A 32 8.87 17.76 -8.13
C LEU A 32 9.77 19.00 -8.00
N ALA A 33 10.80 18.95 -7.17
CA ALA A 33 11.76 20.02 -7.00
C ALA A 33 12.92 19.95 -8.02
N GLU A 34 13.00 18.87 -8.80
CA GLU A 34 14.11 18.67 -9.74
C GLU A 34 13.85 19.34 -11.08
N GLU A 35 14.95 19.65 -11.78
CA GLU A 35 14.87 20.17 -13.13
C GLU A 35 14.46 19.08 -14.14
N ARG A 36 13.66 19.46 -15.11
CA ARG A 36 13.26 18.60 -16.23
C ARG A 36 14.26 18.75 -17.37
N SER A 37 14.76 17.61 -17.87
CA SER A 37 15.72 17.58 -18.97
C SER A 37 15.38 16.50 -19.98
N GLN A 38 15.50 16.80 -21.28
CA GLN A 38 15.36 15.81 -22.35
C GLN A 38 16.42 14.69 -22.28
N THR A 39 17.48 14.89 -21.51
CA THR A 39 18.55 13.90 -21.28
C THR A 39 18.34 13.09 -20.00
N SER A 40 17.28 13.33 -19.26
CA SER A 40 16.94 12.56 -18.06
C SER A 40 16.80 11.06 -18.41
N ALA A 41 17.49 10.21 -17.65
CA ALA A 41 17.52 8.76 -17.88
C ALA A 41 16.13 8.11 -17.76
N GLY A 42 15.26 8.61 -16.92
CA GLY A 42 13.87 8.15 -16.78
C GLY A 42 12.97 8.52 -17.95
N GLY A 43 13.36 9.54 -18.74
CA GLY A 43 12.62 9.99 -19.91
C GLY A 43 11.15 10.30 -19.61
N THR A 44 10.26 9.85 -20.49
CA THR A 44 8.81 10.04 -20.32
C THR A 44 8.25 9.37 -19.08
N ASN A 45 8.85 8.27 -18.61
CA ASN A 45 8.39 7.52 -17.44
C ASN A 45 8.43 8.35 -16.16
N THR A 46 9.44 9.21 -16.00
CA THR A 46 9.55 10.13 -14.85
C THR A 46 9.05 11.54 -15.18
N GLY A 47 8.38 11.76 -16.31
CA GLY A 47 8.01 13.12 -16.76
C GLY A 47 9.23 14.00 -17.07
N TRP A 48 10.38 13.41 -17.44
CA TRP A 48 11.65 14.05 -17.74
C TRP A 48 12.36 14.68 -16.52
N PHE A 49 11.91 14.36 -15.30
CA PHE A 49 12.66 14.72 -14.08
C PHE A 49 13.91 13.85 -13.94
N ALA A 50 14.95 14.42 -13.36
CA ALA A 50 16.15 13.66 -12.99
C ALA A 50 15.86 12.80 -11.75
N GLY A 51 16.43 11.60 -11.68
CA GLY A 51 16.42 10.75 -10.50
C GLY A 51 17.63 11.01 -9.61
N TYR A 52 17.41 11.10 -8.30
CA TYR A 52 18.45 11.20 -7.29
C TYR A 52 18.12 10.31 -6.10
N ASP A 53 19.12 9.96 -5.31
CA ASP A 53 18.94 9.43 -3.98
C ASP A 53 18.68 10.57 -3.01
N TYR A 54 17.63 10.42 -2.18
CA TYR A 54 17.20 11.46 -1.24
C TYR A 54 17.39 10.99 0.20
N LEU A 55 17.90 11.89 1.03
CA LEU A 55 17.98 11.74 2.47
C LEU A 55 16.96 12.66 3.13
N TYR A 56 16.02 12.06 3.85
CA TYR A 56 15.10 12.71 4.76
C TYR A 56 15.63 12.60 6.18
N GLU A 57 15.60 13.69 6.93
CA GLU A 57 16.10 13.74 8.30
C GLU A 57 15.07 14.42 9.20
N LYS A 58 14.84 13.84 10.37
CA LYS A 58 13.97 14.42 11.39
C LYS A 58 14.59 14.27 12.76
N HIS A 59 14.62 15.41 13.49
CA HIS A 59 15.02 15.48 14.88
C HIS A 59 13.80 15.48 15.79
N PHE A 60 13.85 14.71 16.87
CA PHE A 60 12.77 14.68 17.86
C PHE A 60 13.26 14.22 19.24
N THR A 61 12.63 14.73 20.28
CA THR A 61 12.99 14.43 21.68
C THR A 61 11.82 13.77 22.39
N PRO A 62 11.77 12.42 22.48
CA PRO A 62 10.74 11.73 23.23
C PRO A 62 10.93 11.93 24.73
N ASP A 63 9.84 12.03 25.47
CA ASP A 63 9.90 11.98 26.92
C ASP A 63 10.11 10.53 27.43
N ALA A 64 10.33 10.38 28.75
CA ALA A 64 10.59 9.08 29.35
C ALA A 64 9.40 8.11 29.21
N ALA A 65 8.16 8.63 29.22
CA ALA A 65 6.97 7.81 29.09
C ALA A 65 6.80 7.30 27.64
N GLN A 66 7.08 8.15 26.66
CA GLN A 66 7.07 7.78 25.24
C GLN A 66 8.16 6.75 24.94
N ALA A 67 9.37 6.91 25.47
CA ALA A 67 10.47 5.98 25.26
C ALA A 67 10.29 4.62 25.94
N ALA A 68 9.45 4.55 26.99
CA ALA A 68 9.15 3.31 27.71
C ALA A 68 8.03 2.47 27.08
N GLN A 69 7.32 3.02 26.10
CA GLN A 69 6.23 2.34 25.39
C GLN A 69 6.76 1.51 24.21
N CYS A 70 5.94 0.59 23.72
CA CYS A 70 6.10 0.09 22.37
C CYS A 70 5.91 1.27 21.40
N ALA A 71 6.86 1.49 20.53
CA ALA A 71 6.86 2.59 19.57
C ALA A 71 7.24 2.06 18.19
N VAL A 72 6.35 2.22 17.21
CA VAL A 72 6.56 1.73 15.84
C VAL A 72 6.21 2.84 14.86
N LEU A 73 7.09 3.11 13.90
CA LEU A 73 6.78 3.97 12.76
C LEU A 73 6.20 3.13 11.63
N GLU A 74 5.05 3.57 11.14
CA GLU A 74 4.47 3.09 9.90
C GLU A 74 4.80 4.07 8.79
N PHE A 75 5.39 3.57 7.71
CA PHE A 75 5.56 4.26 6.44
C PHE A 75 4.58 3.66 5.45
N GLU A 76 3.59 4.41 4.99
CA GLU A 76 2.61 3.91 4.01
C GLU A 76 3.19 3.79 2.60
N GLY A 77 4.34 4.40 2.32
CA GLY A 77 5.08 4.27 1.07
C GLY A 77 6.24 5.24 0.96
N VAL A 78 7.39 4.68 0.55
CA VAL A 78 8.63 5.44 0.25
C VAL A 78 9.18 4.94 -1.07
N TYR A 79 9.22 5.77 -2.10
CA TYR A 79 9.69 5.38 -3.41
C TYR A 79 11.15 5.78 -3.62
N HIS A 80 12.06 4.76 -3.79
CA HIS A 80 11.98 3.33 -3.47
C HIS A 80 13.27 2.87 -2.78
N ASN A 81 13.42 1.55 -2.54
CA ASN A 81 14.57 0.97 -1.83
C ASN A 81 14.86 1.71 -0.52
N ALA A 82 13.81 1.87 0.30
CA ALA A 82 13.86 2.69 1.50
C ALA A 82 14.73 2.07 2.59
N GLU A 83 15.67 2.84 3.12
CA GLU A 83 16.42 2.51 4.34
C GLU A 83 15.99 3.47 5.45
N VAL A 84 15.72 2.93 6.64
CA VAL A 84 15.38 3.74 7.82
C VAL A 84 16.47 3.55 8.88
N HIS A 85 17.03 4.65 9.36
CA HIS A 85 18.06 4.68 10.39
C HIS A 85 17.59 5.51 11.58
N LEU A 86 17.85 5.02 12.79
CA LEU A 86 17.64 5.74 14.03
C LEU A 86 18.97 5.90 14.75
N ASN A 87 19.40 7.15 15.01
CA ASN A 87 20.67 7.45 15.68
C ASN A 87 21.88 6.76 15.03
N GLY A 88 21.86 6.63 13.68
CA GLY A 88 22.90 5.99 12.90
C GLY A 88 22.78 4.46 12.77
N GLU A 89 21.83 3.79 13.46
CA GLU A 89 21.56 2.36 13.33
C GLU A 89 20.48 2.12 12.27
N LYS A 90 20.73 1.26 11.28
CA LYS A 90 19.70 0.82 10.33
C LYS A 90 18.68 -0.08 11.03
N ILE A 91 17.42 0.34 11.04
CA ILE A 91 16.32 -0.35 11.75
C ILE A 91 15.26 -0.96 10.82
N ALA A 92 15.17 -0.50 9.57
CA ALA A 92 14.26 -1.09 8.58
C ALA A 92 14.79 -0.93 7.15
N PHE A 93 14.31 -1.81 6.27
CA PHE A 93 14.53 -1.76 4.82
C PHE A 93 13.28 -2.24 4.11
N CYS A 94 12.82 -1.47 3.12
CA CYS A 94 11.71 -1.85 2.24
C CYS A 94 12.09 -1.53 0.79
N PRO A 95 12.32 -2.56 -0.05
CA PRO A 95 12.70 -2.33 -1.44
C PRO A 95 11.51 -1.95 -2.32
N TYR A 96 10.28 -2.38 -1.99
CA TYR A 96 9.10 -2.09 -2.80
C TYR A 96 8.49 -0.75 -2.41
N GLY A 97 8.56 0.20 -3.32
CA GLY A 97 8.17 1.59 -3.07
C GLY A 97 6.67 1.82 -2.79
N TYR A 98 5.82 0.81 -2.95
CA TYR A 98 4.38 0.90 -2.81
C TYR A 98 3.80 0.11 -1.63
N SER A 99 4.63 -0.71 -0.96
CA SER A 99 4.23 -1.41 0.27
C SER A 99 4.31 -0.49 1.47
N ASP A 100 3.33 -0.60 2.36
CA ASP A 100 3.44 -0.10 3.72
C ASP A 100 4.37 -1.02 4.53
N PHE A 101 5.19 -0.42 5.37
CA PHE A 101 6.14 -1.14 6.22
C PHE A 101 6.35 -0.45 7.57
N TYR A 102 6.89 -1.21 8.51
CA TYR A 102 7.07 -0.77 9.89
C TYR A 102 8.54 -0.72 10.28
N ALA A 103 8.92 0.33 11.02
CA ALA A 103 10.22 0.45 11.68
C ALA A 103 10.01 0.45 13.20
N ASP A 104 10.58 -0.54 13.89
CA ASP A 104 10.44 -0.70 15.34
C ASP A 104 11.46 0.18 16.09
N LEU A 105 10.94 1.13 16.86
CA LEU A 105 11.69 2.03 17.74
C LEU A 105 11.71 1.57 19.21
N THR A 106 11.02 0.46 19.54
CA THR A 106 10.85 0.00 20.92
C THR A 106 12.20 -0.27 21.58
N GLY A 107 12.45 0.39 22.70
CA GLY A 107 13.69 0.28 23.45
C GLY A 107 14.93 0.92 22.79
N LYS A 108 14.77 1.59 21.63
CA LYS A 108 15.88 2.25 20.90
C LYS A 108 15.88 3.77 21.06
N LEU A 109 14.78 4.34 21.56
CA LEU A 109 14.66 5.77 21.78
C LEU A 109 15.48 6.26 22.97
N LEU A 110 16.14 7.41 22.83
CA LEU A 110 16.91 8.08 23.87
C LEU A 110 16.01 9.12 24.55
N PRO A 111 15.49 8.85 25.76
CA PRO A 111 14.55 9.76 26.42
C PRO A 111 15.21 11.09 26.83
N GLY A 112 14.52 12.19 26.60
CA GLY A 112 14.98 13.54 26.94
C GLY A 112 16.23 14.00 26.15
N ARG A 113 16.58 13.28 25.10
CA ARG A 113 17.68 13.62 24.18
C ARG A 113 17.15 13.76 22.76
N ASP A 114 17.91 14.45 21.95
CA ASP A 114 17.65 14.48 20.51
C ASP A 114 17.89 13.11 19.90
N ASN A 115 16.89 12.61 19.18
CA ASN A 115 16.99 11.40 18.35
C ASN A 115 16.91 11.83 16.89
N VAL A 116 17.80 11.26 16.08
CA VAL A 116 17.87 11.53 14.65
C VAL A 116 17.30 10.34 13.90
N LEU A 117 16.22 10.57 13.18
CA LEU A 117 15.62 9.61 12.26
C LEU A 117 15.99 10.01 10.84
N GLU A 118 16.64 9.11 10.12
CA GLU A 118 17.03 9.28 8.73
C GLU A 118 16.30 8.25 7.86
N VAL A 119 15.77 8.69 6.73
CA VAL A 119 15.18 7.82 5.70
C VAL A 119 15.85 8.10 4.37
N ILE A 120 16.46 7.08 3.79
CA ILE A 120 17.08 7.16 2.48
C ILE A 120 16.13 6.53 1.47
N ALA A 121 15.76 7.29 0.44
CA ALA A 121 15.02 6.79 -0.71
C ALA A 121 15.97 6.75 -1.91
N HIS A 122 16.32 5.54 -2.38
CA HIS A 122 17.23 5.35 -3.50
C HIS A 122 16.45 5.41 -4.82
N ASN A 123 16.58 6.51 -5.56
CA ASN A 123 15.87 6.73 -6.83
C ASN A 123 16.79 7.30 -7.94
N ALA A 124 18.12 7.22 -7.77
CA ALA A 124 19.08 7.69 -8.76
C ALA A 124 19.13 6.77 -10.00
N ASP A 125 18.97 5.47 -9.80
CA ASP A 125 18.95 4.49 -10.87
C ASP A 125 17.65 4.56 -11.66
N GLN A 126 17.72 5.02 -12.93
CA GLN A 126 16.58 5.24 -13.82
C GLN A 126 16.84 4.62 -15.21
N PRO A 127 15.80 4.15 -15.93
CA PRO A 127 14.38 4.04 -15.54
C PRO A 127 14.12 2.86 -14.60
N ASN A 128 13.32 3.10 -13.56
CA ASN A 128 12.91 2.06 -12.59
C ASN A 128 11.38 1.82 -12.57
N SER A 129 10.65 2.52 -13.42
CA SER A 129 9.20 2.43 -13.57
C SER A 129 8.80 2.70 -15.01
N ARG A 130 7.57 2.31 -15.39
CA ARG A 130 6.97 2.62 -16.69
C ARG A 130 5.97 3.79 -16.64
N TRP A 131 5.82 4.42 -15.48
CA TRP A 131 4.96 5.57 -15.22
C TRP A 131 5.61 6.51 -14.21
N TYR A 132 5.05 7.70 -14.03
CA TYR A 132 5.52 8.62 -13.01
C TYR A 132 5.30 8.03 -11.60
N SER A 133 6.38 7.73 -10.94
CA SER A 133 6.36 7.10 -9.60
C SER A 133 6.58 8.11 -8.47
N GLY A 134 7.11 9.29 -8.78
CA GLY A 134 7.62 10.21 -7.78
C GLY A 134 8.89 9.71 -7.12
N ALA A 135 9.31 10.35 -6.02
CA ALA A 135 10.45 9.95 -5.22
C ALA A 135 10.31 10.42 -3.76
N GLY A 136 10.89 9.64 -2.83
CA GLY A 136 10.92 10.00 -1.41
C GLY A 136 9.73 9.49 -0.62
N ILE A 137 9.42 10.14 0.51
CA ILE A 137 8.33 9.74 1.42
C ILE A 137 7.02 10.36 0.90
N TYR A 138 6.40 9.71 -0.08
CA TYR A 138 5.26 10.25 -0.81
C TYR A 138 3.89 9.89 -0.23
N ARG A 139 3.87 9.04 0.82
CA ARG A 139 2.69 8.70 1.63
C ARG A 139 2.92 9.09 3.09
N PRO A 140 1.86 9.16 3.93
CA PRO A 140 2.00 9.53 5.33
C PRO A 140 2.93 8.64 6.15
N VAL A 141 3.46 9.21 7.24
CA VAL A 141 4.17 8.49 8.30
C VAL A 141 3.42 8.65 9.61
N THR A 142 3.15 7.55 10.27
CA THR A 142 2.43 7.49 11.54
C THR A 142 3.31 6.87 12.62
N LEU A 143 3.42 7.54 13.76
CA LEU A 143 3.99 6.96 14.98
C LEU A 143 2.89 6.29 15.77
N TRP A 144 2.99 4.97 15.92
CA TRP A 144 2.14 4.16 16.78
C TRP A 144 2.82 3.92 18.11
N THR A 145 2.11 4.21 19.20
CA THR A 145 2.58 3.92 20.56
C THR A 145 1.56 3.09 21.32
N ALA A 146 2.04 2.18 22.15
CA ALA A 146 1.18 1.29 22.92
C ALA A 146 1.84 0.85 24.24
N PRO A 147 1.05 0.42 25.23
CA PRO A 147 1.58 -0.30 26.40
C PRO A 147 2.22 -1.62 25.96
N ALA A 148 2.97 -2.29 26.83
CA ALA A 148 3.63 -3.56 26.53
C ALA A 148 2.64 -4.66 26.07
N ARG A 149 1.41 -4.64 26.61
CA ARG A 149 0.31 -5.51 26.18
C ARG A 149 -0.62 -4.72 25.29
N HIS A 150 -0.63 -5.02 23.99
CA HIS A 150 -1.38 -4.25 23.00
C HIS A 150 -1.88 -5.12 21.84
N ILE A 151 -2.75 -4.55 21.03
CA ILE A 151 -3.19 -5.07 19.74
C ILE A 151 -2.11 -4.72 18.71
N LEU A 152 -1.70 -5.69 17.87
CA LEU A 152 -0.69 -5.43 16.84
C LEU A 152 -1.16 -4.34 15.85
N PRO A 153 -0.24 -3.59 15.23
CA PRO A 153 -0.57 -2.71 14.12
C PRO A 153 -1.34 -3.47 13.04
N ASP A 154 -2.44 -2.89 12.54
CA ASP A 154 -3.40 -3.56 11.63
C ASP A 154 -3.84 -4.97 12.08
N GLY A 155 -3.75 -5.25 13.38
CA GLY A 155 -4.05 -6.55 13.96
C GLY A 155 -5.55 -6.86 14.14
N VAL A 156 -6.45 -5.95 13.75
CA VAL A 156 -7.91 -6.16 13.78
C VAL A 156 -8.42 -6.29 12.36
N GLN A 157 -8.92 -7.47 12.03
CA GLN A 157 -9.48 -7.80 10.72
C GLN A 157 -10.94 -8.17 10.85
N VAL A 158 -11.80 -7.60 10.00
CA VAL A 158 -13.24 -7.86 10.01
C VAL A 158 -13.68 -8.39 8.66
N ARG A 159 -14.39 -9.54 8.67
CA ARG A 159 -15.02 -10.10 7.47
C ARG A 159 -16.48 -10.46 7.71
N THR A 160 -17.31 -10.33 6.69
CA THR A 160 -18.70 -10.76 6.73
C THR A 160 -18.78 -12.28 6.50
N LEU A 161 -19.50 -13.00 7.36
CA LEU A 161 -19.79 -14.41 7.21
C LEU A 161 -21.13 -14.64 6.50
N SER A 162 -22.14 -13.84 6.85
CA SER A 162 -23.48 -13.87 6.25
C SER A 162 -24.12 -12.49 6.32
N ILE A 163 -25.15 -12.26 5.51
CA ILE A 163 -25.91 -11.01 5.48
C ILE A 163 -27.36 -11.18 5.94
N ASP A 164 -27.83 -12.41 6.09
CA ASP A 164 -29.17 -12.73 6.58
C ASP A 164 -29.15 -14.08 7.34
N PRO A 165 -29.13 -14.08 8.68
CA PRO A 165 -28.84 -12.92 9.55
C PRO A 165 -27.42 -12.39 9.33
N ALA A 166 -27.23 -11.08 9.50
CA ALA A 166 -25.91 -10.48 9.32
C ALA A 166 -24.96 -10.90 10.46
N GLU A 167 -23.86 -11.53 10.10
CA GLU A 167 -22.81 -11.99 11.01
C GLU A 167 -21.45 -11.61 10.47
N VAL A 168 -20.59 -11.07 11.32
CA VAL A 168 -19.19 -10.78 11.02
C VAL A 168 -18.26 -11.58 11.91
N GLU A 169 -17.09 -11.91 11.39
CA GLU A 169 -15.98 -12.44 12.15
C GLU A 169 -14.92 -11.35 12.34
N VAL A 170 -14.54 -11.14 13.59
CA VAL A 170 -13.48 -10.22 13.98
C VAL A 170 -12.30 -11.03 14.46
N THR A 171 -11.19 -10.95 13.76
CA THR A 171 -9.89 -11.50 14.17
C THR A 171 -9.07 -10.41 14.82
N VAL A 172 -8.54 -10.67 16.03
CA VAL A 172 -7.69 -9.73 16.77
C VAL A 172 -6.36 -10.38 17.10
N GLN A 173 -5.28 -9.76 16.68
CA GLN A 173 -3.91 -10.20 17.01
C GLN A 173 -3.36 -9.35 18.15
N THR A 174 -2.83 -10.00 19.19
CA THR A 174 -2.36 -9.33 20.40
C THR A 174 -0.96 -9.78 20.78
N THR A 175 -0.22 -8.94 21.51
CA THR A 175 1.14 -9.26 21.96
C THR A 175 1.18 -10.19 23.18
N ALA A 176 0.06 -10.47 23.83
CA ALA A 176 -0.03 -11.27 25.03
C ALA A 176 -1.40 -11.97 25.14
N SER A 177 -1.50 -12.93 26.07
CA SER A 177 -2.78 -13.55 26.42
C SER A 177 -3.65 -12.60 27.26
N GLY A 178 -4.98 -12.69 27.11
CA GLY A 178 -5.95 -11.94 27.90
C GLY A 178 -7.28 -11.70 27.19
N ALA A 179 -8.23 -11.11 27.89
CA ALA A 179 -9.55 -10.83 27.38
C ALA A 179 -9.54 -9.74 26.31
N VAL A 180 -10.19 -10.03 25.18
CA VAL A 180 -10.48 -9.10 24.09
C VAL A 180 -11.97 -8.82 24.07
N ALA A 181 -12.36 -7.55 24.01
CA ALA A 181 -13.75 -7.14 23.85
C ALA A 181 -13.90 -6.32 22.55
N VAL A 182 -14.97 -6.55 21.80
CA VAL A 182 -15.31 -5.78 20.62
C VAL A 182 -16.70 -5.16 20.75
N ALA A 183 -16.85 -3.94 20.25
CA ALA A 183 -18.11 -3.25 20.08
C ALA A 183 -18.25 -2.79 18.63
N ILE A 184 -19.34 -3.17 17.98
CA ILE A 184 -19.70 -2.71 16.64
C ILE A 184 -20.55 -1.45 16.77
N LEU A 185 -20.15 -0.40 16.08
CA LEU A 185 -20.81 0.91 16.13
C LEU A 185 -21.40 1.27 14.76
N ASP A 186 -22.66 1.73 14.75
CA ASP A 186 -23.32 2.44 13.64
C ASP A 186 -23.34 3.93 14.02
N GLY A 187 -22.50 4.73 13.42
CA GLY A 187 -22.21 6.08 13.93
C GLY A 187 -21.62 6.00 15.35
N GLU A 188 -22.28 6.64 16.33
CA GLU A 188 -21.88 6.59 17.75
C GLU A 188 -22.63 5.53 18.57
N GLN A 189 -23.61 4.85 17.95
CA GLN A 189 -24.42 3.86 18.64
C GLN A 189 -23.77 2.48 18.61
N THR A 190 -23.55 1.85 19.76
CA THR A 190 -23.18 0.44 19.83
C THR A 190 -24.38 -0.42 19.47
N VAL A 191 -24.25 -1.24 18.41
CA VAL A 191 -25.31 -2.12 17.89
C VAL A 191 -25.07 -3.59 18.22
N ALA A 192 -23.83 -3.98 18.50
CA ALA A 192 -23.49 -5.35 18.91
C ALA A 192 -22.17 -5.37 19.70
N THR A 193 -21.98 -6.39 20.53
CA THR A 193 -20.75 -6.61 21.31
C THR A 193 -20.42 -8.10 21.38
N ALA A 194 -19.14 -8.42 21.53
CA ALA A 194 -18.66 -9.77 21.83
C ALA A 194 -17.37 -9.72 22.65
N GLN A 195 -17.04 -10.83 23.31
CA GLN A 195 -15.81 -11.00 24.08
C GLN A 195 -15.23 -12.40 23.84
N ALA A 196 -13.90 -12.51 23.86
CA ALA A 196 -13.17 -13.77 23.79
C ALA A 196 -11.82 -13.65 24.50
N GLU A 197 -11.23 -14.78 24.87
CA GLU A 197 -9.87 -14.84 25.34
C GLU A 197 -8.91 -14.92 24.15
N SER A 198 -7.85 -14.11 24.19
CA SER A 198 -6.73 -14.17 23.26
C SER A 198 -5.57 -14.96 23.87
N ASN A 199 -4.91 -15.75 23.03
CA ASN A 199 -3.60 -16.32 23.31
C ASN A 199 -2.66 -15.98 22.15
N GLY A 200 -2.47 -14.65 21.93
CA GLY A 200 -1.80 -14.10 20.77
C GLY A 200 -2.77 -13.83 19.60
N LYS A 201 -3.88 -14.55 19.51
CA LYS A 201 -4.96 -14.35 18.53
C LYS A 201 -6.32 -14.67 19.17
N ALA A 202 -7.30 -13.80 18.94
CA ALA A 202 -8.71 -14.05 19.26
C ALA A 202 -9.55 -14.02 17.97
N VAL A 203 -10.60 -14.83 17.91
CA VAL A 203 -11.59 -14.82 16.83
C VAL A 203 -12.97 -14.72 17.44
N LEU A 204 -13.72 -13.68 17.10
CA LEU A 204 -15.03 -13.39 17.63
C LEU A 204 -16.05 -13.39 16.49
N ARG A 205 -17.24 -13.97 16.72
CA ARG A 205 -18.37 -13.87 15.81
C ARG A 205 -19.41 -12.93 16.42
N VAL A 206 -19.87 -11.99 15.62
CA VAL A 206 -20.77 -10.93 16.08
C VAL A 206 -21.94 -10.82 15.10
N GLN A 207 -23.16 -11.02 15.61
CA GLN A 207 -24.37 -10.76 14.84
C GLN A 207 -24.73 -9.27 14.95
N ILE A 208 -25.07 -8.67 13.80
CA ILE A 208 -25.45 -7.26 13.71
C ILE A 208 -26.94 -7.18 13.37
N PRO A 209 -27.82 -6.89 14.34
CA PRO A 209 -29.26 -6.81 14.06
C PRO A 209 -29.58 -5.69 13.06
N ASN A 210 -30.44 -5.99 12.09
CA ASN A 210 -30.88 -5.02 11.07
C ASN A 210 -29.72 -4.33 10.34
N ALA A 211 -28.67 -5.09 9.99
CA ALA A 211 -27.47 -4.53 9.38
C ALA A 211 -27.77 -3.82 8.06
N LYS A 212 -27.20 -2.63 7.90
CA LYS A 212 -27.15 -1.90 6.63
C LYS A 212 -26.02 -2.51 5.79
N LEU A 213 -26.37 -3.04 4.61
CA LEU A 213 -25.36 -3.63 3.73
C LEU A 213 -24.62 -2.56 2.98
N TRP A 214 -23.30 -2.75 2.86
CA TRP A 214 -22.47 -1.90 2.02
C TRP A 214 -22.66 -2.28 0.53
N SER A 215 -22.84 -1.26 -0.30
CA SER A 215 -22.83 -1.38 -1.77
C SER A 215 -22.45 -0.03 -2.39
N PRO A 216 -22.09 0.03 -3.70
CA PRO A 216 -21.86 1.31 -4.40
C PRO A 216 -22.97 2.35 -4.23
N ASP A 217 -24.22 1.90 -4.26
CA ASP A 217 -25.40 2.78 -4.13
C ASP A 217 -25.74 3.13 -2.68
N SER A 218 -25.22 2.37 -1.72
CA SER A 218 -25.47 2.55 -0.27
C SER A 218 -24.22 2.16 0.51
N PRO A 219 -23.18 3.00 0.55
CA PRO A 219 -21.88 2.67 1.15
C PRO A 219 -21.91 2.79 2.69
N ALA A 220 -22.75 1.97 3.33
CA ALA A 220 -22.90 1.94 4.77
C ALA A 220 -21.68 1.34 5.46
N LEU A 221 -21.09 2.07 6.38
CA LEU A 221 -19.89 1.67 7.12
C LEU A 221 -20.18 1.58 8.63
N TYR A 222 -19.55 0.60 9.25
CA TYR A 222 -19.50 0.39 10.69
C TYR A 222 -18.09 0.59 11.21
N ARG A 223 -17.95 0.82 12.52
CA ARG A 223 -16.67 0.80 13.23
C ARG A 223 -16.64 -0.37 14.21
N CYS A 224 -15.58 -1.14 14.20
CA CYS A 224 -15.27 -2.15 15.21
C CYS A 224 -14.29 -1.54 16.20
N ARG A 225 -14.76 -1.21 17.40
CA ARG A 225 -13.92 -0.78 18.52
C ARG A 225 -13.49 -2.02 19.28
N THR A 226 -12.18 -2.25 19.32
CA THR A 226 -11.57 -3.41 19.97
C THR A 226 -10.77 -2.95 21.17
N MET A 227 -10.97 -3.61 22.32
CA MET A 227 -10.29 -3.34 23.57
C MET A 227 -9.46 -4.55 23.99
N PHE A 228 -8.21 -4.32 24.43
CA PHE A 228 -7.33 -5.34 25.00
C PHE A 228 -6.52 -4.74 26.15
N GLY A 229 -6.92 -5.01 27.40
CA GLY A 229 -6.38 -4.30 28.57
C GLY A 229 -6.61 -2.79 28.45
N ASP A 230 -5.53 -2.02 28.54
CA ASP A 230 -5.57 -0.55 28.39
C ASP A 230 -5.43 -0.07 26.95
N ASP A 231 -5.28 -1.01 25.99
CA ASP A 231 -5.15 -0.67 24.56
C ASP A 231 -6.50 -0.72 23.83
N CYS A 232 -6.63 0.14 22.83
CA CYS A 232 -7.82 0.26 21.99
C CYS A 232 -7.43 0.44 20.54
N ALA A 233 -8.18 -0.22 19.63
CA ALA A 233 -8.10 -0.02 18.20
C ALA A 233 -9.50 0.20 17.62
N GLU A 234 -9.61 1.01 16.56
CA GLU A 234 -10.84 1.15 15.77
C GLU A 234 -10.56 0.76 14.32
N THR A 235 -11.42 -0.10 13.78
CA THR A 235 -11.35 -0.58 12.39
C THR A 235 -12.68 -0.31 11.70
N THR A 236 -12.65 0.44 10.60
CA THR A 236 -13.82 0.66 9.75
C THR A 236 -14.04 -0.55 8.85
N PHE A 237 -15.30 -0.94 8.64
CA PHE A 237 -15.66 -2.03 7.75
C PHE A 237 -17.09 -1.86 7.21
N GLY A 238 -17.43 -2.60 6.16
CA GLY A 238 -18.78 -2.69 5.62
C GLY A 238 -19.29 -4.12 5.62
N VAL A 239 -20.57 -4.31 5.87
CA VAL A 239 -21.22 -5.64 5.83
C VAL A 239 -21.62 -5.92 4.38
N ARG A 240 -20.93 -6.88 3.74
CA ARG A 240 -21.23 -7.29 2.37
C ARG A 240 -20.73 -8.70 2.10
N THR A 241 -21.34 -9.38 1.11
CA THR A 241 -20.85 -10.66 0.58
C THR A 241 -20.48 -10.53 -0.89
N LEU A 242 -19.45 -11.27 -1.28
CA LEU A 242 -19.01 -11.42 -2.66
C LEU A 242 -19.16 -12.87 -3.09
N SER A 243 -19.62 -13.09 -4.31
CA SER A 243 -19.53 -14.39 -4.97
C SER A 243 -19.35 -14.22 -6.47
N TRP A 244 -18.80 -15.23 -7.12
CA TRP A 244 -18.50 -15.21 -8.56
C TRP A 244 -18.64 -16.62 -9.14
N GLY A 245 -19.04 -16.70 -10.40
CA GLY A 245 -19.29 -17.96 -11.10
C GLY A 245 -19.94 -17.71 -12.45
N ASP A 246 -20.70 -18.68 -12.93
CA ASP A 246 -21.38 -18.62 -14.23
C ASP A 246 -22.38 -17.46 -14.33
N ASP A 247 -22.98 -17.07 -13.22
CA ASP A 247 -23.88 -15.91 -13.12
C ASP A 247 -23.16 -14.55 -13.11
N GLY A 248 -21.83 -14.55 -13.17
CA GLY A 248 -20.96 -13.38 -13.11
C GLY A 248 -20.53 -13.03 -11.69
N PHE A 249 -20.19 -11.75 -11.46
CA PHE A 249 -19.79 -11.24 -10.16
C PHE A 249 -21.02 -10.72 -9.39
N LEU A 250 -21.20 -11.21 -8.17
CA LEU A 250 -22.33 -10.86 -7.32
C LEU A 250 -21.87 -10.15 -6.05
N LEU A 251 -22.49 -9.02 -5.75
CA LEU A 251 -22.37 -8.30 -4.48
C LEU A 251 -23.71 -8.38 -3.75
N ASN A 252 -23.71 -8.90 -2.53
CA ASN A 252 -24.93 -9.14 -1.75
C ASN A 252 -26.00 -9.93 -2.53
N GLY A 253 -25.57 -10.93 -3.29
CA GLY A 253 -26.44 -11.77 -4.12
C GLY A 253 -26.99 -11.10 -5.39
N LYS A 254 -26.60 -9.85 -5.67
CA LYS A 254 -27.00 -9.10 -6.88
C LYS A 254 -25.86 -8.99 -7.86
N ARG A 255 -26.14 -9.23 -9.15
CA ARG A 255 -25.15 -9.11 -10.21
C ARG A 255 -24.71 -7.65 -10.35
N VAL A 256 -23.39 -7.44 -10.40
CA VAL A 256 -22.76 -6.14 -10.62
C VAL A 256 -21.98 -6.17 -11.94
N ILE A 257 -22.19 -5.19 -12.78
CA ILE A 257 -21.37 -4.94 -13.97
C ILE A 257 -20.31 -3.90 -13.59
N LEU A 258 -19.03 -4.28 -13.74
CA LEU A 258 -17.92 -3.41 -13.45
C LEU A 258 -17.69 -2.47 -14.64
N LEU A 259 -17.94 -1.19 -14.44
CA LEU A 259 -17.66 -0.10 -15.37
C LEU A 259 -16.47 0.68 -14.79
N GLY A 260 -15.26 0.41 -15.27
CA GLY A 260 -14.09 0.94 -14.63
C GLY A 260 -12.92 1.23 -15.56
N ALA A 261 -11.87 1.79 -14.97
CA ALA A 261 -10.60 2.07 -15.62
C ALA A 261 -9.42 1.79 -14.68
N CYS A 262 -8.23 1.66 -15.29
CA CYS A 262 -6.98 1.69 -14.53
C CYS A 262 -6.71 3.10 -14.02
N VAL A 263 -6.22 3.21 -12.79
CA VAL A 263 -5.80 4.48 -12.18
C VAL A 263 -4.39 4.34 -11.61
N HIS A 264 -3.57 5.33 -11.86
CA HIS A 264 -2.27 5.47 -11.21
C HIS A 264 -2.39 6.28 -9.91
N HIS A 265 -1.36 6.20 -9.08
CA HIS A 265 -1.35 6.86 -7.77
C HIS A 265 -1.07 8.36 -7.81
N ASP A 266 -0.55 8.88 -8.91
CA ASP A 266 -0.20 10.29 -9.06
C ASP A 266 -1.42 11.23 -9.18
N HIS A 267 -1.19 12.51 -8.92
CA HIS A 267 -2.19 13.57 -8.88
C HIS A 267 -1.80 14.79 -9.73
N GLY A 268 -1.12 14.60 -10.85
CA GLY A 268 -0.69 15.68 -11.74
C GLY A 268 0.27 16.64 -11.05
N VAL A 269 -0.14 17.89 -10.79
CA VAL A 269 0.74 18.91 -10.19
C VAL A 269 1.18 18.61 -8.76
N LEU A 270 0.50 17.70 -8.08
CA LEU A 270 0.89 17.24 -6.74
C LEU A 270 1.90 16.08 -6.79
N GLY A 271 2.26 15.62 -8.00
CA GLY A 271 3.11 14.44 -8.16
C GLY A 271 2.49 13.20 -7.54
N ALA A 272 3.30 12.42 -6.86
CA ALA A 272 2.87 11.21 -6.16
C ALA A 272 2.34 11.47 -4.73
N CYS A 273 2.36 12.71 -4.23
CA CYS A 273 1.94 13.03 -2.86
C CYS A 273 0.52 12.54 -2.57
N CYS A 274 0.39 11.63 -1.61
CA CYS A 274 -0.88 11.06 -1.19
C CYS A 274 -1.57 11.96 -0.15
N TYR A 275 -2.44 12.84 -0.61
CA TYR A 275 -3.32 13.64 0.24
C TYR A 275 -4.74 13.05 0.21
N PRO A 276 -5.40 12.83 1.37
CA PRO A 276 -6.75 12.26 1.43
C PRO A 276 -7.76 12.99 0.55
N GLU A 277 -7.69 14.32 0.49
CA GLU A 277 -8.58 15.16 -0.32
C GLU A 277 -8.34 14.98 -1.82
N ALA A 278 -7.09 14.73 -2.23
CA ALA A 278 -6.75 14.45 -3.63
C ALA A 278 -7.25 13.08 -4.07
N GLU A 279 -7.12 12.08 -3.20
CA GLU A 279 -7.65 10.73 -3.43
C GLU A 279 -9.17 10.74 -3.50
N GLU A 280 -9.84 11.41 -2.56
CA GLU A 280 -11.31 11.56 -2.61
C GLU A 280 -11.77 12.29 -3.87
N ARG A 281 -11.06 13.35 -4.27
CA ARG A 281 -11.35 14.07 -5.52
C ARG A 281 -11.23 13.14 -6.74
N LYS A 282 -10.20 12.28 -6.79
CA LYS A 282 -10.01 11.28 -7.85
C LYS A 282 -11.23 10.37 -7.96
N VAL A 283 -11.68 9.78 -6.84
CA VAL A 283 -12.85 8.91 -6.79
C VAL A 283 -14.11 9.63 -7.26
N ARG A 284 -14.37 10.85 -6.78
CA ARG A 284 -15.54 11.65 -7.19
C ARG A 284 -15.55 12.00 -8.68
N LEU A 285 -14.38 12.28 -9.26
CA LEU A 285 -14.27 12.54 -10.70
C LEU A 285 -14.58 11.30 -11.53
N LEU A 286 -14.10 10.12 -11.11
CA LEU A 286 -14.39 8.85 -11.77
C LEU A 286 -15.89 8.52 -11.70
N GLN A 287 -16.52 8.69 -10.55
CA GLN A 287 -17.98 8.51 -10.42
C GLN A 287 -18.77 9.48 -11.29
N LYS A 288 -18.33 10.74 -11.38
CA LYS A 288 -19.00 11.76 -12.21
C LYS A 288 -19.06 11.39 -13.69
N VAL A 289 -18.09 10.62 -14.19
CA VAL A 289 -18.07 10.12 -15.57
C VAL A 289 -18.64 8.70 -15.71
N GLY A 290 -19.28 8.16 -14.66
CA GLY A 290 -20.03 6.91 -14.68
C GLY A 290 -19.26 5.66 -14.31
N TYR A 291 -18.04 5.75 -13.78
CA TYR A 291 -17.33 4.60 -13.27
C TYR A 291 -17.84 4.17 -11.88
N ASN A 292 -17.98 2.86 -11.68
CA ASN A 292 -18.29 2.24 -10.39
C ASN A 292 -17.15 1.35 -9.88
N ALA A 293 -16.09 1.18 -10.68
CA ALA A 293 -14.93 0.34 -10.34
C ALA A 293 -13.62 0.95 -10.83
N VAL A 294 -12.53 0.61 -10.14
CA VAL A 294 -11.16 0.97 -10.52
C VAL A 294 -10.24 -0.24 -10.37
N ARG A 295 -9.20 -0.27 -11.21
CA ARG A 295 -8.04 -1.13 -11.01
C ARG A 295 -6.85 -0.25 -10.66
N CYS A 296 -6.22 -0.50 -9.53
CA CYS A 296 -5.01 0.20 -9.11
C CYS A 296 -3.84 -0.26 -9.97
N ALA A 297 -3.38 0.61 -10.87
CA ALA A 297 -2.37 0.27 -11.87
C ALA A 297 -0.99 0.82 -11.45
N HIS A 298 -0.01 0.05 -11.35
CA HIS A 298 0.08 -1.43 -11.24
C HIS A 298 0.83 -1.71 -9.94
N ASN A 299 0.25 -1.31 -8.82
CA ASN A 299 0.85 -1.33 -7.48
C ASN A 299 -0.23 -1.15 -6.41
N PRO A 300 0.04 -1.52 -5.14
CA PRO A 300 -0.87 -1.31 -4.03
C PRO A 300 -1.25 0.17 -3.87
N CYS A 301 -2.56 0.44 -3.78
CA CYS A 301 -3.06 1.79 -3.56
C CYS A 301 -2.88 2.25 -2.10
N SER A 302 -3.09 3.54 -1.86
CA SER A 302 -2.98 4.13 -0.52
C SER A 302 -4.19 3.79 0.37
N LYS A 303 -4.00 3.81 1.69
CA LYS A 303 -5.10 3.71 2.67
C LYS A 303 -6.13 4.81 2.45
N ALA A 304 -5.68 6.05 2.21
CA ALA A 304 -6.57 7.18 1.93
C ALA A 304 -7.45 6.98 0.69
N PHE A 305 -6.93 6.32 -0.36
CA PHE A 305 -7.71 5.98 -1.54
C PHE A 305 -8.80 4.95 -1.23
N LEU A 306 -8.46 3.89 -0.47
CA LEU A 306 -9.43 2.87 -0.04
C LEU A 306 -10.50 3.46 0.87
N ASP A 307 -10.13 4.31 1.83
CA ASP A 307 -11.07 5.02 2.70
C ASP A 307 -12.07 5.87 1.88
N ALA A 308 -11.58 6.55 0.84
CA ALA A 308 -12.44 7.31 -0.08
C ALA A 308 -13.36 6.38 -0.88
N CYS A 309 -12.85 5.25 -1.38
CA CYS A 309 -13.64 4.24 -2.10
C CYS A 309 -14.72 3.62 -1.21
N ASP A 310 -14.39 3.31 0.04
CA ASP A 310 -15.35 2.79 1.02
C ASP A 310 -16.50 3.75 1.30
N ARG A 311 -16.18 5.03 1.53
CA ARG A 311 -17.19 6.05 1.84
C ARG A 311 -18.04 6.44 0.64
N LEU A 312 -17.47 6.38 -0.56
CA LEU A 312 -18.14 6.83 -1.79
C LEU A 312 -18.74 5.69 -2.61
N GLY A 313 -18.48 4.43 -2.26
CA GLY A 313 -19.03 3.28 -2.96
C GLY A 313 -18.32 2.96 -4.28
N MET A 314 -17.01 3.16 -4.39
CA MET A 314 -16.21 2.76 -5.54
C MET A 314 -15.65 1.35 -5.32
N LEU A 315 -15.86 0.45 -6.27
CA LEU A 315 -15.29 -0.90 -6.22
C LEU A 315 -13.82 -0.89 -6.64
N VAL A 316 -12.98 -1.67 -5.97
CA VAL A 316 -11.52 -1.67 -6.17
C VAL A 316 -11.01 -3.07 -6.48
N MET A 317 -10.25 -3.19 -7.57
CA MET A 317 -9.29 -4.27 -7.78
C MET A 317 -7.92 -3.70 -7.37
N ASP A 318 -7.39 -4.11 -6.23
CA ASP A 318 -6.03 -3.73 -5.85
C ASP A 318 -5.01 -4.67 -6.47
N GLU A 319 -3.90 -4.11 -6.94
CA GLU A 319 -2.91 -4.86 -7.72
C GLU A 319 -1.53 -4.81 -7.05
N TYR A 320 -0.83 -5.95 -7.05
CA TYR A 320 0.46 -6.08 -6.41
C TYR A 320 1.57 -5.45 -7.24
N ALA A 321 1.85 -5.98 -8.46
CA ALA A 321 3.07 -5.60 -9.15
C ALA A 321 2.94 -5.59 -10.67
N ASP A 322 3.72 -4.72 -11.32
CA ASP A 322 3.81 -4.64 -12.77
C ASP A 322 4.69 -5.74 -13.38
N MET A 323 5.69 -6.21 -12.67
CA MET A 323 6.68 -7.22 -13.09
C MET A 323 6.85 -8.27 -12.01
N TRP A 324 7.42 -9.43 -12.37
CA TRP A 324 7.85 -10.42 -11.38
C TRP A 324 9.37 -10.55 -11.34
N TYR A 325 9.96 -11.49 -12.13
CA TYR A 325 11.42 -11.68 -12.19
C TYR A 325 12.02 -11.35 -13.56
N ILE A 326 11.18 -10.94 -14.53
CA ILE A 326 11.63 -10.41 -15.82
C ILE A 326 11.47 -8.90 -15.79
N HIS A 327 12.58 -8.19 -15.93
CA HIS A 327 12.58 -6.74 -15.96
C HIS A 327 11.76 -6.17 -17.11
N LYS A 328 11.01 -5.13 -16.85
CA LYS A 328 10.32 -4.29 -17.85
C LYS A 328 11.03 -2.95 -18.07
N THR A 329 11.80 -2.51 -17.07
CA THR A 329 12.76 -1.42 -17.15
C THR A 329 14.07 -1.83 -16.49
N GLN A 330 15.13 -1.07 -16.69
CA GLN A 330 16.49 -1.48 -16.30
C GLN A 330 16.63 -1.70 -14.78
N TYR A 331 15.99 -0.85 -13.98
CA TYR A 331 16.16 -0.82 -12.52
C TYR A 331 14.84 -0.99 -11.76
N ASP A 332 13.87 -1.68 -12.38
CA ASP A 332 12.60 -1.95 -11.72
C ASP A 332 12.70 -3.00 -10.60
N TYR A 333 11.59 -3.22 -9.92
CA TYR A 333 11.50 -4.07 -8.74
C TYR A 333 11.77 -5.58 -9.01
N ALA A 334 11.89 -6.02 -10.26
CA ALA A 334 12.06 -7.44 -10.61
C ALA A 334 13.28 -8.11 -9.94
N GLY A 335 14.33 -7.33 -9.61
CA GLY A 335 15.51 -7.84 -8.89
C GLY A 335 15.24 -8.24 -7.44
N TYR A 336 14.22 -7.66 -6.80
CA TYR A 336 13.87 -7.90 -5.39
C TYR A 336 12.67 -8.82 -5.21
N LEU A 337 11.72 -8.77 -6.13
CA LEU A 337 10.43 -9.47 -6.00
C LEU A 337 10.56 -10.97 -5.66
N PRO A 338 11.50 -11.75 -6.25
CA PRO A 338 11.60 -13.18 -5.95
C PRO A 338 11.77 -13.49 -4.45
N ASP A 339 12.44 -12.60 -3.72
CA ASP A 339 12.74 -12.79 -2.29
C ASP A 339 11.72 -12.11 -1.37
N HIS A 340 10.94 -11.12 -1.88
CA HIS A 340 10.06 -10.26 -1.08
C HIS A 340 8.56 -10.46 -1.30
N TRP A 341 8.13 -11.10 -2.37
CA TRP A 341 6.72 -11.15 -2.77
C TRP A 341 5.74 -11.64 -1.68
N ARG A 342 6.18 -12.54 -0.80
CA ARG A 342 5.31 -13.01 0.29
C ARG A 342 5.00 -11.89 1.27
N GLN A 343 6.03 -11.21 1.73
CA GLN A 343 5.90 -10.07 2.65
C GLN A 343 5.08 -8.94 2.02
N ASP A 344 5.28 -8.69 0.73
CA ASP A 344 4.52 -7.65 0.01
C ASP A 344 3.04 -7.99 -0.08
N LEU A 345 2.69 -9.26 -0.41
CA LEU A 345 1.31 -9.72 -0.45
C LEU A 345 0.66 -9.73 0.95
N GLU A 346 1.43 -10.06 2.00
CA GLU A 346 0.97 -9.95 3.38
C GLU A 346 0.67 -8.49 3.77
N SER A 347 1.52 -7.54 3.35
CA SER A 347 1.31 -6.11 3.54
C SER A 347 0.06 -5.63 2.79
N LEU A 348 -0.09 -6.00 1.50
CA LEU A 348 -1.27 -5.69 0.69
C LEU A 348 -2.56 -6.17 1.34
N VAL A 349 -2.64 -7.46 1.70
CA VAL A 349 -3.86 -8.04 2.29
C VAL A 349 -4.14 -7.45 3.67
N ARG A 350 -3.13 -7.25 4.50
CA ARG A 350 -3.28 -6.64 5.83
C ARG A 350 -3.93 -5.27 5.72
N LYS A 351 -3.46 -4.43 4.79
CA LYS A 351 -4.02 -3.11 4.51
C LYS A 351 -5.47 -3.21 4.01
N ASP A 352 -5.77 -4.13 3.11
CA ASP A 352 -7.03 -4.20 2.37
C ASP A 352 -8.15 -4.95 3.08
N TYR A 353 -7.81 -5.83 4.02
CA TYR A 353 -8.68 -6.87 4.53
C TYR A 353 -10.08 -6.38 4.95
N SER A 354 -10.14 -5.31 5.71
CA SER A 354 -11.40 -4.77 6.26
C SER A 354 -12.12 -3.80 5.33
N HIS A 355 -11.51 -3.41 4.19
CA HIS A 355 -12.11 -2.49 3.23
C HIS A 355 -13.18 -3.17 2.37
N PRO A 356 -14.46 -2.79 2.49
CA PRO A 356 -15.53 -3.40 1.71
C PRO A 356 -15.46 -3.06 0.21
N SER A 357 -14.82 -1.96 -0.16
CA SER A 357 -14.61 -1.53 -1.54
C SER A 357 -13.68 -2.48 -2.31
N VAL A 358 -12.70 -3.11 -1.66
CA VAL A 358 -11.81 -4.08 -2.30
C VAL A 358 -12.58 -5.36 -2.59
N ILE A 359 -12.74 -5.67 -3.88
CA ILE A 359 -13.54 -6.80 -4.36
C ILE A 359 -12.70 -7.89 -5.03
N MET A 360 -11.47 -7.60 -5.40
CA MET A 360 -10.59 -8.50 -6.15
C MET A 360 -9.12 -8.10 -5.94
N TYR A 361 -8.24 -9.07 -5.98
CA TYR A 361 -6.80 -8.86 -6.03
C TYR A 361 -6.23 -9.23 -7.39
N SER A 362 -5.24 -8.48 -7.86
CA SER A 362 -4.43 -8.83 -9.02
C SER A 362 -2.97 -9.01 -8.60
N ILE A 363 -2.37 -10.16 -8.93
CA ILE A 363 -0.99 -10.49 -8.54
C ILE A 363 0.05 -10.07 -9.57
N GLY A 364 -0.35 -9.52 -10.70
CA GLY A 364 0.59 -9.06 -11.73
C GLY A 364 -0.08 -8.40 -12.92
N ASN A 365 0.63 -7.46 -13.53
CA ASN A 365 0.22 -6.78 -14.75
C ASN A 365 1.07 -7.22 -15.94
N GLU A 366 0.45 -7.74 -16.99
CA GLU A 366 1.12 -8.08 -18.27
C GLU A 366 2.42 -8.87 -18.09
N VAL A 367 2.46 -9.78 -17.10
CA VAL A 367 3.66 -10.52 -16.73
C VAL A 367 3.98 -11.59 -17.80
N ALA A 368 5.11 -11.43 -18.46
CA ALA A 368 5.57 -12.32 -19.52
C ALA A 368 5.97 -13.71 -18.99
N GLU A 369 6.23 -13.79 -17.69
CA GLU A 369 6.61 -15.01 -16.96
C GLU A 369 5.53 -16.09 -17.02
N THR A 370 4.26 -15.72 -17.18
CA THR A 370 3.15 -16.67 -17.32
C THR A 370 3.24 -17.57 -18.54
N ALA A 371 4.12 -17.27 -19.50
CA ALA A 371 4.48 -18.16 -20.62
C ALA A 371 5.47 -19.27 -20.24
N GLN A 372 6.05 -19.23 -19.04
CA GLN A 372 7.14 -20.10 -18.61
C GLN A 372 6.70 -21.02 -17.46
N PRO A 373 7.20 -22.28 -17.36
CA PRO A 373 6.86 -23.18 -16.26
C PRO A 373 7.13 -22.57 -14.86
N ARG A 374 8.23 -21.80 -14.69
CA ARG A 374 8.57 -21.11 -13.44
C ARG A 374 7.51 -20.05 -13.11
N GLY A 375 7.08 -19.28 -14.09
CA GLY A 375 6.05 -18.24 -13.88
C GLY A 375 4.67 -18.83 -13.59
N ILE A 376 4.29 -19.93 -14.25
CA ILE A 376 3.05 -20.67 -13.95
C ILE A 376 3.10 -21.17 -12.50
N ALA A 377 4.24 -21.73 -12.07
CA ALA A 377 4.41 -22.19 -10.69
C ALA A 377 4.33 -21.00 -9.69
N LEU A 378 4.92 -19.86 -10.03
CA LEU A 378 4.85 -18.66 -9.19
C LEU A 378 3.43 -18.10 -9.11
N THR A 379 2.68 -18.07 -10.23
CA THR A 379 1.25 -17.71 -10.25
C THR A 379 0.47 -18.54 -9.24
N LYS A 380 0.67 -19.86 -9.27
CA LYS A 380 0.01 -20.78 -8.32
C LYS A 380 0.40 -20.45 -6.87
N GLN A 381 1.70 -20.30 -6.59
CA GLN A 381 2.18 -20.00 -5.23
C GLN A 381 1.63 -18.67 -4.70
N MET A 382 1.65 -17.60 -5.49
CA MET A 382 1.10 -16.31 -5.10
C MET A 382 -0.40 -16.39 -4.86
N THR A 383 -1.15 -17.06 -5.75
CA THR A 383 -2.62 -17.24 -5.61
C THR A 383 -2.96 -18.02 -4.34
N GLU A 384 -2.28 -19.15 -4.10
CA GLU A 384 -2.48 -19.96 -2.89
C GLU A 384 -2.13 -19.18 -1.62
N HIS A 385 -1.05 -18.39 -1.66
CA HIS A 385 -0.65 -17.54 -0.54
C HIS A 385 -1.71 -16.46 -0.28
N MET A 386 -2.16 -15.75 -1.30
CA MET A 386 -3.25 -14.76 -1.19
C MET A 386 -4.52 -15.37 -0.58
N HIS A 387 -4.95 -16.54 -1.08
CA HIS A 387 -6.13 -17.22 -0.53
C HIS A 387 -5.93 -17.71 0.91
N SER A 388 -4.69 -17.98 1.34
CA SER A 388 -4.40 -18.29 2.74
C SER A 388 -4.52 -17.09 3.67
N LEU A 389 -4.28 -15.88 3.14
CA LEU A 389 -4.40 -14.61 3.85
C LEU A 389 -5.85 -14.09 3.82
N ASP A 390 -6.49 -14.15 2.66
CA ASP A 390 -7.88 -13.72 2.44
C ASP A 390 -8.60 -14.64 1.43
N SER A 391 -9.48 -15.48 1.93
CA SER A 391 -10.31 -16.37 1.12
C SER A 391 -11.63 -15.74 0.63
N THR A 392 -11.88 -14.46 0.93
CA THR A 392 -13.15 -13.78 0.65
C THR A 392 -13.19 -13.07 -0.71
N ARG A 393 -12.06 -12.96 -1.38
CA ARG A 393 -11.89 -12.24 -2.65
C ARG A 393 -11.25 -13.12 -3.71
N PRO A 394 -11.66 -13.00 -4.98
CA PRO A 394 -10.99 -13.67 -6.08
C PRO A 394 -9.61 -13.04 -6.32
N VAL A 395 -8.70 -13.87 -6.83
CA VAL A 395 -7.35 -13.47 -7.25
C VAL A 395 -7.23 -13.64 -8.75
N THR A 396 -6.73 -12.64 -9.44
CA THR A 396 -6.46 -12.64 -10.88
C THR A 396 -5.03 -12.25 -11.20
N CYS A 397 -4.65 -12.37 -12.48
CA CYS A 397 -3.39 -11.90 -13.00
C CYS A 397 -3.61 -11.28 -14.38
N GLY A 398 -3.06 -10.12 -14.63
CA GLY A 398 -3.06 -9.49 -15.95
C GLY A 398 -2.11 -10.23 -16.89
N VAL A 399 -2.67 -11.00 -17.84
CA VAL A 399 -1.90 -11.73 -18.86
C VAL A 399 -1.96 -10.97 -20.18
N ASN A 400 -0.79 -10.68 -20.77
CA ASN A 400 -0.67 -10.13 -22.10
C ASN A 400 -0.16 -11.22 -23.06
N ILE A 401 -1.03 -11.68 -23.96
CA ILE A 401 -0.73 -12.77 -24.91
C ILE A 401 0.47 -12.43 -25.81
N PHE A 402 0.60 -11.16 -26.20
CA PHE A 402 1.72 -10.71 -27.04
C PHE A 402 3.06 -10.79 -26.28
N PHE A 403 3.10 -10.34 -25.03
CA PHE A 403 4.32 -10.49 -24.21
C PHE A 403 4.64 -11.96 -23.92
N ASN A 404 3.63 -12.78 -23.69
CA ASN A 404 3.81 -14.21 -23.53
C ASN A 404 4.39 -14.86 -24.79
N PHE A 405 3.90 -14.48 -25.97
CA PHE A 405 4.43 -14.94 -27.24
C PHE A 405 5.91 -14.53 -27.43
N LEU A 406 6.25 -13.26 -27.17
CA LEU A 406 7.63 -12.79 -27.22
C LEU A 406 8.52 -13.56 -26.23
N SER A 407 8.06 -13.74 -25.01
CA SER A 407 8.79 -14.49 -23.97
C SER A 407 9.03 -15.96 -24.37
N SER A 408 8.04 -16.60 -25.00
CA SER A 408 8.19 -17.99 -25.50
C SER A 408 9.23 -18.13 -26.61
N MET A 409 9.51 -17.04 -27.32
CA MET A 409 10.58 -16.98 -28.35
C MET A 409 11.92 -16.51 -27.78
N GLY A 410 12.05 -16.31 -26.46
CA GLY A 410 13.26 -15.84 -25.81
C GLY A 410 13.47 -14.32 -25.86
N PHE A 411 12.45 -13.55 -26.24
CA PHE A 411 12.51 -12.09 -26.20
C PHE A 411 11.92 -11.56 -24.87
N GLY A 412 12.70 -10.74 -24.15
CA GLY A 412 12.20 -9.99 -22.99
C GLY A 412 11.55 -8.67 -23.41
N VAL A 413 10.71 -8.12 -22.52
CA VAL A 413 10.18 -6.74 -22.67
C VAL A 413 11.33 -5.74 -22.54
N TYR A 414 12.30 -6.02 -21.69
CA TYR A 414 13.55 -5.29 -21.50
C TYR A 414 14.75 -6.18 -21.86
N SER A 415 15.79 -5.59 -22.46
CA SER A 415 17.13 -6.19 -22.60
C SER A 415 18.19 -5.08 -22.52
N ASP A 416 19.39 -5.41 -21.99
CA ASP A 416 20.51 -4.47 -21.89
C ASP A 416 20.92 -3.89 -23.25
N ASP A 417 20.84 -4.69 -24.32
CA ASP A 417 21.12 -4.22 -25.68
C ASP A 417 20.10 -3.21 -26.17
N LYS A 418 18.82 -3.37 -25.80
CA LYS A 418 17.76 -2.41 -26.12
C LYS A 418 17.96 -1.12 -25.36
N ALA A 419 18.26 -1.18 -24.07
CA ALA A 419 18.54 -0.03 -23.23
C ALA A 419 19.75 0.77 -23.74
N LYS A 420 20.84 0.11 -24.12
CA LYS A 420 22.01 0.76 -24.75
C LYS A 420 21.65 1.49 -26.04
N LYS A 421 20.89 0.84 -26.93
CA LYS A 421 20.43 1.46 -28.19
C LYS A 421 19.53 2.66 -27.96
N GLU A 422 18.65 2.59 -26.96
CA GLU A 422 17.76 3.70 -26.59
C GLU A 422 18.56 4.87 -25.98
N ALA A 423 19.55 4.60 -25.12
CA ALA A 423 20.44 5.60 -24.56
C ALA A 423 21.30 6.27 -25.65
N GLU A 424 21.86 5.52 -26.59
CA GLU A 424 22.60 6.05 -27.74
C GLU A 424 21.70 6.91 -28.65
N ALA A 425 20.45 6.47 -28.87
CA ALA A 425 19.48 7.22 -29.66
C ALA A 425 19.06 8.53 -28.98
N ALA A 426 18.91 8.51 -27.63
CA ALA A 426 18.64 9.69 -26.85
C ALA A 426 19.80 10.68 -26.87
N ALA A 427 21.05 10.20 -26.70
CA ALA A 427 22.24 11.02 -26.80
C ALA A 427 22.41 11.68 -28.20
N LYS A 428 22.13 10.93 -29.26
CA LYS A 428 22.14 11.45 -30.64
C LYS A 428 21.07 12.51 -30.88
N ARG A 429 19.86 12.35 -30.31
CA ARG A 429 18.78 13.35 -30.37
C ARG A 429 19.17 14.63 -29.62
N ALA A 430 19.72 14.50 -28.44
CA ALA A 430 20.20 15.62 -27.65
C ALA A 430 21.31 16.39 -28.36
N ALA A 431 22.29 15.69 -28.98
CA ALA A 431 23.36 16.30 -29.76
C ALA A 431 22.86 16.98 -31.05
N ALA A 432 21.73 16.54 -31.61
CA ALA A 432 21.11 17.11 -32.80
C ALA A 432 20.15 18.28 -32.52
N GLY A 433 20.01 18.69 -31.26
CA GLY A 433 19.12 19.79 -30.87
C GLY A 433 17.62 19.50 -31.09
N LYS A 434 17.24 18.22 -31.12
CA LYS A 434 15.84 17.75 -31.33
C LYS A 434 15.27 17.11 -30.09
#